data_64f8dfb4ebebc0286f424a0d0bed31a5
#
_entry.id   64f8dfb4ebebc0286f424a0d0bed31a5
#
_cell.length_a   1.000
_cell.length_b   1.000
_cell.length_c   1.000
_cell.angle_alpha   90.00
_cell.angle_beta   90.00
_cell.angle_gamma   90.00
#
_symmetry.space_group_name_H-M   'P 1'
#
loop_
_entity.id
_entity.type
_entity.pdbx_description
1 polymer ?
#
loop_
_entity_poly.entity_id
_entity_poly.type
_entity_poly.pdbx_seq_one_letter_code
_entity_poly.pdbx_strand_id
1 'polypeptide(L)'
;SNNLTESDVMVDSPTNNFATLNPLEGTRSTTGTRTYSEGNLQLLTPQSQNGNTFSTIGVTSGKWYAEFLYKATNGLHRATVGVTGDRIATLDGGNIGSLSGARDVGYMGNDGDKFVSGSESSYGAAFSVGDIIGVALDLDNNTVNFSNNNTFKGTISIASSGTWHIGCGDVSGGATATHVVNYGQDSSFAANKTAQGNQDGNDIGDFYYAPPTGFLALCTSNLPDVAVVPSENFNTLLYSGNSSTNAITGVGFQ
;
A
#
# COMPACT_ATOMS: atom_id res chain seq x y z
N SER A 1 20.06 -3.35 21.70
CA SER A 1 18.91 -4.15 22.14
C SER A 1 17.72 -3.71 21.32
N ASN A 2 17.12 -4.63 20.57
CA ASN A 2 15.83 -4.38 19.94
C ASN A 2 14.82 -4.22 21.06
N ASN A 3 14.40 -3.00 21.29
CA ASN A 3 13.36 -2.68 22.24
C ASN A 3 12.02 -2.81 21.51
N LEU A 4 11.60 -4.06 21.25
CA LEU A 4 10.27 -4.32 20.70
C LEU A 4 9.24 -3.89 21.73
N THR A 5 8.31 -3.09 21.30
CA THR A 5 7.17 -2.63 22.08
C THR A 5 5.90 -3.31 21.58
N GLU A 6 4.81 -3.19 22.30
CA GLU A 6 3.52 -3.75 21.87
C GLU A 6 3.07 -3.18 20.52
N SER A 7 3.49 -1.96 20.17
CA SER A 7 3.23 -1.34 18.88
C SER A 7 4.03 -1.94 17.71
N ASP A 8 5.03 -2.76 17.99
CA ASP A 8 5.80 -3.48 16.96
C ASP A 8 5.18 -4.84 16.61
N VAL A 9 4.11 -5.24 17.29
CA VAL A 9 3.39 -6.50 17.05
C VAL A 9 2.23 -6.23 16.11
N MET A 10 2.24 -6.91 14.97
CA MET A 10 1.21 -6.79 13.93
C MET A 10 0.37 -8.05 13.82
N VAL A 11 -0.87 -7.90 13.35
CA VAL A 11 -1.79 -9.01 13.11
C VAL A 11 -1.44 -9.68 11.77
N ASP A 12 -0.25 -10.28 11.72
CA ASP A 12 0.19 -11.10 10.61
C ASP A 12 0.18 -12.57 11.01
N SER A 13 -0.12 -13.44 10.07
CA SER A 13 -0.09 -14.89 10.25
C SER A 13 0.58 -15.54 9.04
N PRO A 14 1.03 -16.80 9.14
CA PRO A 14 1.59 -17.53 8.01
C PRO A 14 0.63 -17.65 6.80
N THR A 15 -0.67 -17.49 7.03
CA THR A 15 -1.72 -17.63 6.03
C THR A 15 -2.28 -16.30 5.55
N ASN A 16 -1.98 -15.20 6.24
CA ASN A 16 -2.43 -13.86 5.86
C ASN A 16 -1.34 -12.83 6.15
N ASN A 17 -0.78 -12.26 5.10
CA ASN A 17 0.22 -11.20 5.18
C ASN A 17 -0.35 -9.92 4.57
N PHE A 18 -0.35 -8.85 5.33
CA PHE A 18 -0.72 -7.52 4.84
C PHE A 18 0.40 -6.90 4.02
N ALA A 19 0.05 -6.00 3.11
CA ALA A 19 1.03 -5.18 2.41
C ALA A 19 1.80 -4.30 3.40
N THR A 20 3.05 -3.99 3.07
CA THR A 20 3.86 -2.97 3.72
C THR A 20 4.41 -2.02 2.66
N LEU A 21 5.03 -0.93 3.06
CA LEU A 21 5.82 -0.11 2.15
C LEU A 21 7.08 -0.88 1.72
N ASN A 22 7.49 -0.73 0.46
CA ASN A 22 8.63 -1.47 -0.08
C ASN A 22 9.96 -0.73 0.15
N PRO A 23 10.79 -1.14 1.13
CA PRO A 23 12.05 -0.44 1.43
C PRO A 23 13.09 -0.59 0.32
N LEU A 24 12.96 -1.59 -0.56
CA LEU A 24 13.87 -1.78 -1.69
C LEU A 24 13.73 -0.68 -2.76
N GLU A 25 12.64 0.04 -2.77
CA GLU A 25 12.44 1.20 -3.66
C GLU A 25 13.37 2.35 -3.29
N GLY A 26 13.65 2.54 -2.00
CA GLY A 26 14.57 3.55 -1.51
C GLY A 26 16.01 3.39 -2.01
N THR A 27 16.43 2.19 -2.35
CA THR A 27 17.77 1.91 -2.88
C THR A 27 17.92 2.18 -4.37
N ARG A 28 16.81 2.34 -5.09
CA ARG A 28 16.79 2.61 -6.54
C ARG A 28 16.76 4.10 -6.86
N SER A 29 16.39 4.93 -5.88
CA SER A 29 16.40 6.39 -6.04
C SER A 29 17.81 6.93 -5.93
N THR A 30 18.20 7.76 -6.89
CA THR A 30 19.46 8.51 -6.83
C THR A 30 19.35 9.75 -5.95
N THR A 31 18.19 10.01 -5.38
CA THR A 31 17.81 11.29 -4.79
C THR A 31 17.29 11.13 -3.36
N GLY A 32 18.21 11.14 -2.39
CA GLY A 32 17.90 11.14 -0.96
C GLY A 32 17.49 9.77 -0.38
N THR A 33 17.74 9.61 0.92
CA THR A 33 17.46 8.36 1.63
C THR A 33 16.08 8.41 2.27
N ARG A 34 15.23 7.46 1.94
CA ARG A 34 13.98 7.19 2.65
C ARG A 34 14.29 6.38 3.91
N THR A 35 13.69 6.74 5.03
CA THR A 35 13.83 5.98 6.28
C THR A 35 12.55 5.25 6.59
N TYR A 36 12.64 3.95 6.78
CA TYR A 36 11.52 3.08 7.12
C TYR A 36 11.63 2.63 8.58
N SER A 37 10.50 2.52 9.25
CA SER A 37 10.37 2.00 10.62
C SER A 37 8.99 1.36 10.79
N GLU A 38 8.66 0.92 12.01
CA GLU A 38 7.38 0.28 12.33
C GLU A 38 7.06 -0.89 11.38
N GLY A 39 8.00 -1.80 11.20
CA GLY A 39 7.83 -2.93 10.27
C GLY A 39 7.60 -2.52 8.81
N ASN A 40 8.20 -1.42 8.35
CA ASN A 40 7.98 -0.79 7.05
C ASN A 40 6.57 -0.20 6.84
N LEU A 41 5.89 0.16 7.93
CA LEU A 41 4.63 0.91 7.85
C LEU A 41 4.83 2.40 8.06
N GLN A 42 5.98 2.84 8.56
CA GLN A 42 6.31 4.26 8.64
C GLN A 42 7.37 4.64 7.61
N LEU A 43 7.10 5.70 6.88
CA LEU A 43 8.03 6.37 5.96
C LEU A 43 8.38 7.75 6.50
N LEU A 44 9.68 8.06 6.61
CA LEU A 44 10.20 9.42 6.67
C LEU A 44 10.84 9.72 5.31
N THR A 45 10.32 10.73 4.61
CA THR A 45 10.83 11.16 3.30
C THR A 45 12.12 11.98 3.43
N PRO A 46 12.99 12.01 2.40
CA PRO A 46 14.18 12.85 2.40
C PRO A 46 13.82 14.35 2.31
N GLN A 47 14.67 15.22 2.88
CA GLN A 47 14.37 16.63 2.99
C GLN A 47 14.43 17.41 1.67
N SER A 48 15.20 16.96 0.70
CA SER A 48 15.53 17.77 -0.49
C SER A 48 15.08 17.16 -1.82
N GLN A 49 14.39 16.02 -1.78
CA GLN A 49 14.06 15.24 -2.96
C GLN A 49 12.71 14.53 -2.78
N ASN A 50 12.05 14.18 -3.87
CA ASN A 50 10.84 13.38 -3.83
C ASN A 50 11.11 12.00 -3.22
N GLY A 51 10.27 11.57 -2.30
CA GLY A 51 10.45 10.37 -1.52
C GLY A 51 9.30 9.37 -1.63
N ASN A 52 8.84 9.08 -2.86
CA ASN A 52 7.70 8.16 -3.05
C ASN A 52 8.06 6.72 -2.72
N THR A 53 7.12 6.00 -2.12
CA THR A 53 7.18 4.56 -1.88
C THR A 53 5.78 3.96 -1.96
N PHE A 54 5.71 2.69 -2.35
CA PHE A 54 4.45 2.02 -2.64
C PHE A 54 4.38 0.66 -1.94
N SER A 55 3.17 0.10 -1.92
CA SER A 55 2.88 -1.20 -1.32
C SER A 55 3.72 -2.33 -1.92
N THR A 56 4.11 -3.29 -1.09
CA THR A 56 4.76 -4.55 -1.52
C THR A 56 3.84 -5.41 -2.38
N ILE A 57 2.52 -5.35 -2.13
CA ILE A 57 1.51 -6.05 -2.92
C ILE A 57 0.99 -5.10 -3.99
N GLY A 58 0.99 -5.56 -5.25
CA GLY A 58 0.35 -4.91 -6.38
C GLY A 58 -0.84 -5.70 -6.88
N VAL A 59 -1.87 -5.02 -7.37
CA VAL A 59 -3.16 -5.59 -7.75
C VAL A 59 -3.56 -5.20 -9.17
N THR A 60 -4.31 -6.06 -9.85
CA THR A 60 -4.76 -5.85 -11.25
C THR A 60 -6.30 -5.83 -11.38
N SER A 61 -7.02 -6.19 -10.32
CA SER A 61 -8.49 -6.23 -10.25
C SER A 61 -8.95 -6.09 -8.80
N GLY A 62 -10.26 -5.95 -8.58
CA GLY A 62 -10.86 -5.85 -7.26
C GLY A 62 -10.86 -4.43 -6.69
N LYS A 63 -11.35 -4.32 -5.45
CA LYS A 63 -11.51 -3.04 -4.73
C LYS A 63 -10.70 -3.09 -3.44
N TRP A 64 -9.81 -2.14 -3.29
CA TRP A 64 -8.80 -2.14 -2.23
C TRP A 64 -8.84 -0.85 -1.42
N TYR A 65 -8.64 -0.96 -0.11
CA TYR A 65 -8.63 0.17 0.81
C TYR A 65 -7.34 0.20 1.63
N ALA A 66 -6.83 1.41 1.84
CA ALA A 66 -5.70 1.67 2.72
C ALA A 66 -5.86 3.05 3.38
N GLU A 67 -5.20 3.25 4.51
CA GLU A 67 -5.21 4.49 5.27
C GLU A 67 -3.78 4.99 5.50
N PHE A 68 -3.60 6.32 5.48
CA PHE A 68 -2.33 6.99 5.68
C PHE A 68 -2.49 8.10 6.72
N LEU A 69 -1.89 7.92 7.87
CA LEU A 69 -1.74 9.01 8.84
C LEU A 69 -0.59 9.93 8.40
N TYR A 70 -0.87 11.20 8.17
CA TYR A 70 0.17 12.21 8.05
C TYR A 70 0.67 12.57 9.45
N LYS A 71 1.75 11.92 9.89
CA LYS A 71 2.22 11.96 11.29
C LYS A 71 2.98 13.23 11.63
N ALA A 72 3.89 13.68 10.75
CA ALA A 72 4.77 14.80 11.03
C ALA A 72 5.36 15.43 9.77
N THR A 73 5.83 16.68 9.91
CA THR A 73 6.65 17.40 8.94
C THR A 73 7.65 18.28 9.68
N ASN A 74 8.75 18.64 9.04
CA ASN A 74 9.71 19.63 9.56
C ASN A 74 9.60 20.99 8.88
N GLY A 75 8.57 21.23 8.11
CA GLY A 75 8.41 22.51 7.36
C GLY A 75 7.08 22.59 6.62
N LEU A 76 7.13 22.93 5.33
CA LEU A 76 5.94 23.03 4.49
C LEU A 76 5.23 21.70 4.33
N HIS A 77 3.89 21.75 4.33
CA HIS A 77 3.05 20.56 4.08
C HIS A 77 3.21 20.12 2.63
N ARG A 78 3.94 19.04 2.40
CA ARG A 78 4.19 18.51 1.05
C ARG A 78 3.94 17.01 0.96
N ALA A 79 3.18 16.48 1.90
CA ALA A 79 2.76 15.09 1.88
C ALA A 79 1.92 14.78 0.64
N THR A 80 2.15 13.60 0.06
CA THR A 80 1.36 13.07 -1.04
C THR A 80 0.92 11.66 -0.71
N VAL A 81 -0.33 11.34 -0.98
CA VAL A 81 -0.86 9.97 -0.94
C VAL A 81 -1.42 9.64 -2.32
N GLY A 82 -1.19 8.43 -2.81
CA GLY A 82 -1.64 8.12 -4.16
C GLY A 82 -1.52 6.66 -4.58
N VAL A 83 -1.75 6.45 -5.86
CA VAL A 83 -1.69 5.15 -6.51
C VAL A 83 -0.87 5.24 -7.79
N THR A 84 -0.22 4.14 -8.17
CA THR A 84 0.53 4.08 -9.43
C THR A 84 0.37 2.72 -10.12
N GLY A 85 0.20 2.75 -11.44
CA GLY A 85 0.33 1.60 -12.33
C GLY A 85 1.71 1.53 -13.01
N ASP A 86 2.57 2.52 -12.78
CA ASP A 86 3.92 2.65 -13.36
C ASP A 86 4.97 2.88 -12.26
N ARG A 87 4.98 2.03 -11.25
CA ARG A 87 5.77 2.17 -10.03
C ARG A 87 7.20 2.64 -10.23
N ILE A 88 7.92 2.07 -11.19
CA ILE A 88 9.34 2.40 -11.42
C ILE A 88 9.51 3.84 -11.92
N ALA A 89 8.64 4.29 -12.83
CA ALA A 89 8.69 5.64 -13.36
C ALA A 89 8.37 6.69 -12.27
N THR A 90 7.43 6.39 -11.40
CA THR A 90 6.96 7.32 -10.36
C THR A 90 7.93 7.46 -9.18
N LEU A 91 8.85 6.51 -8.97
CA LEU A 91 9.80 6.57 -7.84
C LEU A 91 10.72 7.80 -7.87
N ASP A 92 11.21 8.17 -9.05
CA ASP A 92 12.23 9.21 -9.23
C ASP A 92 11.72 10.43 -10.01
N GLY A 93 10.50 10.38 -10.53
CA GLY A 93 9.99 11.32 -11.53
C GLY A 93 9.33 12.60 -10.99
N GLY A 94 9.17 12.73 -9.69
CA GLY A 94 8.42 13.85 -9.09
C GLY A 94 7.42 13.37 -8.04
N ASN A 95 6.36 14.15 -7.80
CA ASN A 95 5.28 13.75 -6.91
C ASN A 95 4.49 12.60 -7.53
N ILE A 96 3.81 11.81 -6.70
CA ILE A 96 2.85 10.82 -7.23
C ILE A 96 1.82 11.58 -8.08
N GLY A 97 1.63 11.14 -9.31
CA GLY A 97 0.70 11.76 -10.26
C GLY A 97 1.30 12.84 -11.15
N SER A 98 2.49 13.38 -10.85
CA SER A 98 3.06 14.52 -11.58
C SER A 98 3.82 14.15 -12.85
N LEU A 99 4.11 12.87 -13.08
CA LEU A 99 4.85 12.45 -14.26
C LEU A 99 3.92 12.35 -15.47
N SER A 100 4.21 13.14 -16.50
CA SER A 100 3.42 13.15 -17.74
C SER A 100 3.41 11.79 -18.42
N GLY A 101 2.23 11.27 -18.72
CA GLY A 101 2.03 9.99 -19.37
C GLY A 101 2.18 8.77 -18.46
N ALA A 102 2.55 8.94 -17.20
CA ALA A 102 2.56 7.83 -16.24
C ALA A 102 1.14 7.50 -15.78
N ARG A 103 0.93 6.23 -15.42
CA ARG A 103 -0.34 5.77 -14.84
C ARG A 103 -0.29 5.96 -13.33
N ASP A 104 -0.39 7.20 -12.89
CA ASP A 104 -0.34 7.56 -11.48
C ASP A 104 -1.33 8.67 -11.13
N VAL A 105 -1.79 8.64 -9.89
CA VAL A 105 -2.70 9.64 -9.33
C VAL A 105 -2.27 9.94 -7.90
N GLY A 106 -2.07 11.21 -7.59
CA GLY A 106 -1.71 11.69 -6.26
C GLY A 106 -2.68 12.74 -5.73
N TYR A 107 -2.93 12.70 -4.43
CA TYR A 107 -3.63 13.72 -3.65
C TYR A 107 -2.62 14.46 -2.78
N MET A 108 -2.58 15.78 -2.92
CA MET A 108 -1.57 16.65 -2.33
C MET A 108 -2.02 17.24 -1.00
N GLY A 109 -1.13 17.25 -0.02
CA GLY A 109 -1.43 17.76 1.30
C GLY A 109 -1.39 19.29 1.41
N ASN A 110 -0.57 19.96 0.61
CA ASN A 110 -0.34 21.41 0.74
C ASN A 110 -1.53 22.28 0.32
N ASP A 111 -2.25 21.90 -0.70
CA ASP A 111 -3.33 22.66 -1.33
C ASP A 111 -4.62 21.87 -1.53
N GLY A 112 -4.52 20.54 -1.45
CA GLY A 112 -5.65 19.64 -1.68
C GLY A 112 -5.91 19.33 -3.15
N ASP A 113 -4.99 19.70 -4.02
CA ASP A 113 -5.07 19.39 -5.44
C ASP A 113 -4.75 17.91 -5.70
N LYS A 114 -5.12 17.44 -6.87
CA LYS A 114 -4.73 16.14 -7.40
C LYS A 114 -3.82 16.30 -8.59
N PHE A 115 -2.88 15.38 -8.71
CA PHE A 115 -2.16 15.13 -9.95
C PHE A 115 -2.68 13.85 -10.61
N VAL A 116 -2.91 13.90 -11.91
CA VAL A 116 -3.29 12.75 -12.74
C VAL A 116 -2.44 12.76 -14.00
N SER A 117 -1.51 11.81 -14.11
CA SER A 117 -0.66 11.66 -15.30
C SER A 117 0.01 12.97 -15.75
N GLY A 118 0.53 13.75 -14.82
CA GLY A 118 1.22 15.04 -15.06
C GLY A 118 0.32 16.28 -15.04
N SER A 119 -0.98 16.13 -14.90
CA SER A 119 -1.91 17.26 -14.87
C SER A 119 -2.39 17.52 -13.44
N GLU A 120 -2.19 18.75 -12.97
CA GLU A 120 -2.67 19.25 -11.69
C GLU A 120 -4.07 19.89 -11.82
N SER A 121 -4.92 19.65 -10.83
CA SER A 121 -6.24 20.29 -10.76
C SER A 121 -6.83 20.20 -9.35
N SER A 122 -7.74 21.11 -9.02
CA SER A 122 -8.42 21.14 -7.73
C SER A 122 -9.22 19.85 -7.47
N TYR A 123 -9.18 19.37 -6.23
CA TYR A 123 -9.82 18.11 -5.87
C TYR A 123 -10.49 18.14 -4.50
N GLY A 124 -9.77 18.50 -3.46
CA GLY A 124 -10.25 18.50 -2.09
C GLY A 124 -9.69 19.66 -1.28
N ALA A 125 -9.75 19.54 0.04
CA ALA A 125 -9.05 20.46 0.93
C ALA A 125 -7.63 19.96 1.21
N ALA A 126 -6.72 20.88 1.48
CA ALA A 126 -5.42 20.54 2.06
C ALA A 126 -5.58 19.66 3.30
N PHE A 127 -4.62 18.78 3.53
CA PHE A 127 -4.60 17.97 4.75
C PHE A 127 -3.35 18.28 5.59
N SER A 128 -3.48 18.12 6.88
CA SER A 128 -2.51 18.57 7.87
C SER A 128 -2.00 17.40 8.72
N VAL A 129 -0.93 17.65 9.47
CA VAL A 129 -0.42 16.68 10.46
C VAL A 129 -1.56 16.26 11.41
N GLY A 130 -1.73 14.97 11.58
CA GLY A 130 -2.79 14.35 12.35
C GLY A 130 -3.98 13.86 11.52
N ASP A 131 -4.11 14.30 10.26
CA ASP A 131 -5.16 13.81 9.36
C ASP A 131 -4.88 12.40 8.86
N ILE A 132 -5.95 11.65 8.62
CA ILE A 132 -5.91 10.31 8.04
C ILE A 132 -6.52 10.37 6.65
N ILE A 133 -5.73 9.98 5.66
CA ILE A 133 -6.11 9.94 4.26
C ILE A 133 -6.46 8.50 3.89
N GLY A 134 -7.73 8.27 3.54
CA GLY A 134 -8.17 6.99 3.00
C GLY A 134 -7.99 6.94 1.49
N VAL A 135 -7.59 5.78 0.97
CA VAL A 135 -7.45 5.49 -0.46
C VAL A 135 -8.37 4.33 -0.80
N ALA A 136 -9.38 4.58 -1.60
CA ALA A 136 -10.29 3.58 -2.13
C ALA A 136 -10.00 3.37 -3.63
N LEU A 137 -9.24 2.32 -3.95
CA LEU A 137 -8.83 1.93 -5.31
C LEU A 137 -9.81 0.88 -5.85
N ASP A 138 -10.58 1.22 -6.89
CA ASP A 138 -11.56 0.35 -7.54
C ASP A 138 -11.08 0.01 -8.96
N LEU A 139 -10.44 -1.14 -9.11
CA LEU A 139 -9.94 -1.60 -10.41
C LEU A 139 -11.02 -2.23 -11.27
N ASP A 140 -12.15 -2.62 -10.70
CA ASP A 140 -13.28 -3.16 -11.45
C ASP A 140 -13.99 -2.05 -12.24
N ASN A 141 -13.97 -0.82 -11.71
CA ASN A 141 -14.49 0.38 -12.36
C ASN A 141 -13.40 1.33 -12.87
N ASN A 142 -12.11 0.99 -12.69
CA ASN A 142 -10.96 1.81 -13.07
C ASN A 142 -11.02 3.21 -12.45
N THR A 143 -11.15 3.27 -11.14
CA THR A 143 -11.25 4.54 -10.41
C THR A 143 -10.48 4.50 -9.10
N VAL A 144 -10.11 5.68 -8.60
CA VAL A 144 -9.63 5.89 -7.23
C VAL A 144 -10.39 7.04 -6.59
N ASN A 145 -10.62 6.96 -5.29
CA ASN A 145 -11.22 8.03 -4.51
C ASN A 145 -10.41 8.21 -3.21
N PHE A 146 -10.08 9.45 -2.89
CA PHE A 146 -9.40 9.78 -1.65
C PHE A 146 -10.36 10.39 -0.65
N SER A 147 -10.17 10.07 0.63
CA SER A 147 -10.85 10.74 1.73
C SER A 147 -9.85 11.47 2.63
N ASN A 148 -10.30 12.55 3.24
CA ASN A 148 -9.62 13.17 4.36
C ASN A 148 -10.52 13.04 5.59
N ASN A 149 -10.04 12.37 6.64
CA ASN A 149 -10.79 12.06 7.85
C ASN A 149 -12.18 11.50 7.53
N ASN A 150 -12.21 10.42 6.72
CA ASN A 150 -13.41 9.72 6.26
C ASN A 150 -14.36 10.53 5.34
N THR A 151 -13.97 11.72 4.91
CA THR A 151 -14.76 12.51 3.96
C THR A 151 -14.20 12.35 2.55
N PHE A 152 -14.85 11.53 1.73
CA PHE A 152 -14.45 11.27 0.34
C PHE A 152 -14.62 12.50 -0.55
N LYS A 153 -13.67 12.73 -1.46
CA LYS A 153 -13.56 13.96 -2.25
C LYS A 153 -14.12 13.84 -3.67
N GLY A 154 -14.35 12.61 -4.12
CA GLY A 154 -14.85 12.33 -5.47
C GLY A 154 -13.99 11.35 -6.24
N THR A 155 -14.59 10.72 -7.20
CA THR A 155 -13.96 9.66 -7.99
C THR A 155 -13.06 10.23 -9.08
N ILE A 156 -11.88 9.65 -9.24
CA ILE A 156 -10.91 9.96 -10.30
C ILE A 156 -10.77 8.71 -11.18
N SER A 157 -10.90 8.88 -12.49
CA SER A 157 -10.67 7.78 -13.44
C SER A 157 -9.18 7.48 -13.58
N ILE A 158 -8.84 6.20 -13.65
CA ILE A 158 -7.48 5.70 -13.86
C ILE A 158 -7.43 4.78 -15.08
N ALA A 159 -6.23 4.44 -15.55
CA ALA A 159 -6.09 3.51 -16.65
C ALA A 159 -6.57 2.10 -16.28
N SER A 160 -7.18 1.40 -17.25
CA SER A 160 -7.75 0.05 -17.08
C SER A 160 -6.71 -1.08 -17.12
N SER A 161 -5.43 -0.75 -17.21
CA SER A 161 -4.35 -1.73 -17.32
C SER A 161 -3.20 -1.41 -16.35
N GLY A 162 -2.42 -2.43 -16.03
CA GLY A 162 -1.24 -2.31 -15.17
C GLY A 162 -1.43 -3.00 -13.83
N THR A 163 -0.32 -3.14 -13.12
CA THR A 163 -0.32 -3.59 -11.73
C THR A 163 -0.28 -2.36 -10.84
N TRP A 164 -1.36 -2.12 -10.13
CA TRP A 164 -1.53 -0.92 -9.31
C TRP A 164 -1.02 -1.12 -7.90
N HIS A 165 -0.35 -0.10 -7.38
CA HIS A 165 0.17 -0.03 -6.02
C HIS A 165 -0.35 1.22 -5.32
N ILE A 166 -0.60 1.11 -4.02
CA ILE A 166 -1.02 2.23 -3.17
C ILE A 166 0.19 2.68 -2.37
N GLY A 167 0.42 3.99 -2.26
CA GLY A 167 1.59 4.50 -1.56
C GLY A 167 1.51 5.95 -1.15
N CYS A 168 2.63 6.44 -0.64
CA CYS A 168 2.78 7.81 -0.17
C CYS A 168 4.18 8.36 -0.50
N GLY A 169 4.33 9.65 -0.32
CA GLY A 169 5.56 10.34 -0.55
C GLY A 169 5.48 11.80 -0.15
N ASP A 170 6.35 12.58 -0.73
CA ASP A 170 6.34 14.03 -0.60
C ASP A 170 6.66 14.73 -1.90
N VAL A 171 6.40 16.01 -1.91
CA VAL A 171 6.81 16.96 -2.97
C VAL A 171 8.13 17.59 -2.58
N SER A 172 9.13 17.50 -3.43
CA SER A 172 10.42 18.17 -3.25
C SER A 172 10.26 19.66 -2.88
N GLY A 173 10.99 20.15 -1.90
CA GLY A 173 10.94 21.54 -1.52
C GLY A 173 11.52 21.89 -0.15
N GLY A 174 12.41 21.06 0.41
CA GLY A 174 13.15 21.39 1.62
C GLY A 174 12.46 21.00 2.93
N ALA A 175 11.40 20.22 2.88
CA ALA A 175 10.73 19.66 4.03
C ALA A 175 10.66 18.13 3.96
N THR A 176 10.48 17.48 5.09
CA THR A 176 10.21 16.04 5.19
C THR A 176 8.74 15.81 5.47
N ALA A 177 8.21 14.68 5.03
CA ALA A 177 6.92 14.16 5.47
C ALA A 177 7.12 12.81 6.19
N THR A 178 6.39 12.59 7.27
CA THR A 178 6.31 11.30 7.94
C THR A 178 4.91 10.76 7.78
N HIS A 179 4.80 9.60 7.14
CA HIS A 179 3.56 8.86 7.00
C HIS A 179 3.60 7.58 7.82
N VAL A 180 2.47 7.19 8.40
CA VAL A 180 2.25 5.83 8.89
C VAL A 180 1.09 5.25 8.10
N VAL A 181 1.31 4.09 7.48
CA VAL A 181 0.31 3.44 6.63
C VAL A 181 -0.36 2.29 7.36
N ASN A 182 -1.63 2.10 7.08
CA ASN A 182 -2.42 0.94 7.48
C ASN A 182 -3.07 0.33 6.23
N TYR A 183 -2.62 -0.85 5.83
CA TYR A 183 -3.26 -1.65 4.77
C TYR A 183 -4.31 -2.62 5.33
N GLY A 184 -4.61 -2.52 6.62
CA GLY A 184 -5.53 -3.34 7.38
C GLY A 184 -4.90 -4.03 8.59
N GLN A 185 -3.64 -3.77 8.93
CA GLN A 185 -2.96 -4.46 10.04
C GLN A 185 -2.98 -3.72 11.37
N ASP A 186 -3.14 -2.39 11.38
CA ASP A 186 -3.04 -1.60 12.62
C ASP A 186 -3.75 -0.25 12.53
N SER A 187 -4.95 -0.15 13.10
CA SER A 187 -5.72 1.10 13.18
C SER A 187 -5.16 2.10 14.19
N SER A 188 -4.21 1.68 15.04
CA SER A 188 -3.54 2.59 15.95
C SER A 188 -2.43 3.42 15.27
N PHE A 189 -2.03 3.07 14.06
CA PHE A 189 -0.91 3.68 13.36
C PHE A 189 0.35 3.71 14.23
N ALA A 190 0.79 2.54 14.71
CA ALA A 190 1.90 2.39 15.64
C ALA A 190 1.73 3.26 16.89
N ALA A 191 0.59 3.13 17.57
CA ALA A 191 0.20 3.85 18.77
C ALA A 191 0.11 5.40 18.65
N ASN A 192 0.04 5.93 17.41
CA ASN A 192 -0.19 7.36 17.18
C ASN A 192 -1.69 7.76 17.26
N LYS A 193 -2.58 6.78 17.21
CA LYS A 193 -4.04 6.94 17.36
C LYS A 193 -4.59 5.86 18.28
N THR A 194 -5.79 6.06 18.81
CA THR A 194 -6.51 5.00 19.51
C THR A 194 -7.12 4.05 18.48
N ALA A 195 -6.79 2.77 18.57
CA ALA A 195 -7.29 1.75 17.64
C ALA A 195 -8.83 1.70 17.59
N GLN A 196 -9.39 1.47 16.42
CA GLN A 196 -10.84 1.46 16.18
C GLN A 196 -11.39 0.07 15.83
N GLY A 197 -10.58 -0.82 15.24
CA GLY A 197 -10.93 -2.22 15.00
C GLY A 197 -11.95 -2.44 13.89
N ASN A 198 -12.07 -1.53 12.91
CA ASN A 198 -12.97 -1.74 11.80
C ASN A 198 -12.39 -2.77 10.82
N GLN A 199 -13.24 -3.66 10.32
CA GLN A 199 -12.89 -4.71 9.38
C GLN A 199 -13.51 -4.45 8.00
N ASP A 200 -12.99 -5.13 6.99
CA ASP A 200 -13.58 -5.15 5.66
C ASP A 200 -14.77 -6.13 5.55
N GLY A 201 -15.31 -6.28 4.34
CA GLY A 201 -16.47 -7.17 4.11
C GLY A 201 -16.19 -8.67 4.25
N ASN A 202 -14.93 -9.06 4.43
CA ASN A 202 -14.50 -10.43 4.68
C ASN A 202 -14.10 -10.67 6.15
N ASP A 203 -14.46 -9.74 7.04
CA ASP A 203 -14.08 -9.75 8.46
C ASP A 203 -12.54 -9.75 8.65
N ILE A 204 -11.82 -9.12 7.72
CA ILE A 204 -10.35 -9.01 7.75
C ILE A 204 -9.97 -7.54 7.98
N GLY A 205 -8.91 -7.36 8.76
CA GLY A 205 -8.30 -6.06 8.97
C GLY A 205 -8.64 -5.42 10.31
N ASP A 206 -7.90 -4.36 10.57
CA ASP A 206 -8.03 -3.43 11.70
C ASP A 206 -7.85 -2.01 11.12
N PHE A 207 -8.92 -1.40 10.64
CA PHE A 207 -8.92 -0.05 10.08
C PHE A 207 -9.40 0.99 11.09
N TYR A 208 -8.90 2.23 10.94
CA TYR A 208 -9.34 3.35 11.76
C TYR A 208 -10.76 3.81 11.36
N TYR A 209 -11.01 3.89 10.05
CA TYR A 209 -12.35 4.10 9.51
C TYR A 209 -12.83 2.82 8.82
N ALA A 210 -14.13 2.56 8.88
CA ALA A 210 -14.69 1.42 8.15
C ALA A 210 -14.41 1.58 6.64
N PRO A 211 -13.82 0.56 6.00
CA PRO A 211 -13.66 0.57 4.55
C PRO A 211 -15.01 0.78 3.84
N PRO A 212 -15.06 1.49 2.70
CA PRO A 212 -16.28 1.58 1.91
C PRO A 212 -16.79 0.18 1.52
N THR A 213 -18.09 0.02 1.38
CA THR A 213 -18.71 -1.27 1.04
C THR A 213 -18.06 -1.90 -0.20
N GLY A 214 -17.61 -3.13 -0.08
CA GLY A 214 -16.98 -3.92 -1.12
C GLY A 214 -15.47 -3.67 -1.30
N PHE A 215 -14.87 -2.74 -0.55
CA PHE A 215 -13.42 -2.56 -0.53
C PHE A 215 -12.78 -3.44 0.55
N LEU A 216 -11.64 -4.02 0.22
CA LEU A 216 -10.97 -5.02 1.02
C LEU A 216 -9.59 -4.54 1.48
N ALA A 217 -9.11 -5.11 2.59
CA ALA A 217 -7.75 -4.97 3.06
C ALA A 217 -6.75 -5.52 2.04
N LEU A 218 -5.64 -4.81 1.83
CA LEU A 218 -4.60 -5.23 0.89
C LEU A 218 -3.70 -6.28 1.56
N CYS A 219 -4.15 -7.54 1.53
CA CYS A 219 -3.49 -8.68 2.14
C CYS A 219 -3.66 -9.96 1.31
N THR A 220 -2.84 -10.96 1.60
CA THR A 220 -2.83 -12.22 0.82
C THR A 220 -4.14 -12.98 0.87
N SER A 221 -4.87 -12.95 1.98
CA SER A 221 -6.17 -13.63 2.12
C SER A 221 -7.29 -13.03 1.26
N ASN A 222 -7.14 -11.77 0.86
CA ASN A 222 -8.11 -11.08 0.00
C ASN A 222 -7.71 -11.09 -1.49
N LEU A 223 -6.49 -11.54 -1.82
CA LEU A 223 -6.10 -11.68 -3.22
C LEU A 223 -6.89 -12.82 -3.89
N PRO A 224 -7.16 -12.71 -5.20
CA PRO A 224 -7.77 -13.81 -5.94
C PRO A 224 -6.96 -15.10 -5.78
N ASP A 225 -7.65 -16.23 -5.75
CA ASP A 225 -7.01 -17.53 -5.73
C ASP A 225 -6.03 -17.69 -6.90
N VAL A 226 -4.89 -18.32 -6.63
CA VAL A 226 -3.93 -18.65 -7.69
C VAL A 226 -4.55 -19.59 -8.70
N ALA A 227 -4.40 -19.27 -9.99
CA ALA A 227 -4.95 -20.09 -11.08
C ALA A 227 -4.36 -21.51 -11.14
N VAL A 228 -3.18 -21.70 -10.51
CA VAL A 228 -2.51 -23.00 -10.42
C VAL A 228 -2.32 -23.33 -8.95
N VAL A 229 -3.02 -24.34 -8.45
CA VAL A 229 -2.90 -24.82 -7.09
C VAL A 229 -1.62 -25.68 -6.98
N PRO A 230 -0.61 -25.27 -6.20
CA PRO A 230 0.66 -26.00 -6.14
C PRO A 230 0.51 -27.47 -5.75
N SER A 231 -0.41 -27.80 -4.83
CA SER A 231 -0.69 -29.16 -4.39
C SER A 231 -1.27 -30.07 -5.47
N GLU A 232 -1.82 -29.51 -6.55
CA GLU A 232 -2.32 -30.24 -7.72
C GLU A 232 -1.24 -30.49 -8.76
N ASN A 233 -0.11 -29.75 -8.67
CA ASN A 233 0.98 -29.77 -9.67
C ASN A 233 2.31 -30.25 -9.10
N PHE A 234 2.42 -30.43 -7.80
CA PHE A 234 3.62 -30.93 -7.13
C PHE A 234 3.23 -31.81 -5.92
N ASN A 235 3.80 -33.02 -5.89
CA ASN A 235 3.63 -33.96 -4.76
C ASN A 235 4.97 -34.60 -4.41
N THR A 236 5.22 -34.79 -3.11
CA THR A 236 6.37 -35.53 -2.58
C THR A 236 5.90 -36.80 -1.88
N LEU A 237 6.44 -37.91 -2.30
CA LEU A 237 6.12 -39.22 -1.68
C LEU A 237 7.38 -39.80 -1.04
N LEU A 238 7.24 -40.23 0.20
CA LEU A 238 8.23 -41.07 0.85
C LEU A 238 7.94 -42.58 0.53
N TYR A 239 8.97 -43.30 0.13
CA TYR A 239 8.87 -44.75 -0.08
C TYR A 239 10.00 -45.47 0.64
N SER A 240 9.75 -46.71 1.02
CA SER A 240 10.76 -47.62 1.55
C SER A 240 11.35 -48.44 0.42
N GLY A 241 12.68 -48.34 0.24
CA GLY A 241 13.36 -49.21 -0.71
C GLY A 241 13.32 -50.68 -0.27
N ASN A 242 13.09 -51.60 -1.21
CA ASN A 242 13.02 -53.06 -0.94
C ASN A 242 14.13 -53.84 -1.69
N SER A 243 15.16 -53.15 -2.17
CA SER A 243 16.26 -53.70 -2.96
C SER A 243 15.83 -54.42 -4.26
N SER A 244 14.64 -54.08 -4.77
CA SER A 244 14.04 -54.66 -5.98
C SER A 244 13.26 -53.56 -6.72
N THR A 245 12.60 -53.92 -7.83
CA THR A 245 11.68 -53.01 -8.52
C THR A 245 10.56 -52.62 -7.61
N ASN A 246 10.37 -51.32 -7.40
CA ASN A 246 9.33 -50.76 -6.55
C ASN A 246 8.39 -49.89 -7.38
N ALA A 247 7.13 -50.23 -7.39
CA ALA A 247 6.10 -49.41 -8.01
C ALA A 247 5.67 -48.33 -7.04
N ILE A 248 6.02 -47.06 -7.30
CA ILE A 248 5.58 -45.91 -6.53
C ILE A 248 4.20 -45.50 -7.05
N THR A 249 3.17 -45.65 -6.23
CA THR A 249 1.79 -45.28 -6.56
C THR A 249 1.34 -44.07 -5.71
N GLY A 250 0.29 -43.39 -6.14
CA GLY A 250 -0.24 -42.25 -5.37
C GLY A 250 0.49 -40.93 -5.62
N VAL A 251 1.20 -40.82 -6.74
CA VAL A 251 1.89 -39.56 -7.12
C VAL A 251 0.90 -38.40 -7.38
N GLY A 252 -0.36 -38.74 -7.73
CA GLY A 252 -1.47 -37.77 -7.71
C GLY A 252 -1.49 -36.73 -8.85
N PHE A 253 -0.66 -36.89 -9.87
CA PHE A 253 -0.79 -36.09 -11.10
C PHE A 253 -1.79 -36.74 -12.06
N GLN A 254 -2.69 -35.92 -12.62
CA GLN A 254 -3.56 -36.30 -13.73
C GLN A 254 -3.01 -35.78 -15.04
#